data_4dc48d33e7fa15a54dcf80193e24caf2
#
_entry.id   4dc48d33e7fa15a54dcf80193e24caf2
#
_cell.length_a   1.000
_cell.length_b   1.000
_cell.length_c   1.000
_cell.angle_alpha   90.00
_cell.angle_beta   90.00
_cell.angle_gamma   90.00
#
_symmetry.space_group_name_H-M   'P 1'
#
loop_
_entity.id
_entity.type
_entity.pdbx_description
1 polymer ?
#
loop_
_entity_poly.entity_id
_entity_poly.type
_entity_poly.pdbx_seq_one_letter_code
_entity_poly.pdbx_strand_id
1 'polypeptide(L)'
;KVHYDKNLNLDISKILNIIRKKKIALVIIANPNSPTGTVIEEKKLINIISTCYERKTTILIDEAYYGFSKNTVIRLIKRFPNLIVSRTFSKAYGLAGCRVGFLVSNPTLALKLYNLRPMYEVNSIGVMAANEIIKKQSIVQKYIKDQIKGKSFLITKLKKYRIPYLDSHANFIHINFFKKKKLAEKIFEKNNLLIRGGLNISGLENYLRISLAPVKIMKEVFKITKKVLIKKNGDIKI
;
A
#
# COMPACT_ATOMS: atom_id res chain seq x y z
N LYS A 1 14.57 5.65 11.98
CA LYS A 1 13.26 5.07 11.65
C LYS A 1 12.26 5.38 12.75
N VAL A 2 10.99 5.61 12.39
CA VAL A 2 9.86 5.67 13.32
C VAL A 2 8.97 4.48 13.00
N HIS A 3 8.68 3.65 14.01
CA HIS A 3 7.91 2.44 13.84
C HIS A 3 6.45 2.69 14.22
N TYR A 4 5.54 1.94 13.61
CA TYR A 4 4.15 1.86 14.02
C TYR A 4 4.06 1.14 15.38
N ASP A 5 3.10 1.54 16.20
CA ASP A 5 2.75 0.80 17.42
C ASP A 5 1.97 -0.49 17.10
N LYS A 6 1.65 -1.27 18.14
CA LYS A 6 0.87 -2.52 18.02
C LYS A 6 -0.56 -2.31 17.48
N ASN A 7 -1.07 -1.09 17.55
CA ASN A 7 -2.39 -0.70 17.02
C ASN A 7 -2.27 -0.10 15.61
N LEU A 8 -1.10 -0.18 14.98
CA LEU A 8 -0.76 0.39 13.67
C LEU A 8 -0.90 1.92 13.61
N ASN A 9 -0.71 2.62 14.74
CA ASN A 9 -0.64 4.07 14.76
C ASN A 9 0.81 4.53 14.56
N LEU A 10 0.97 5.61 13.83
CA LEU A 10 2.26 6.27 13.61
C LEU A 10 2.33 7.55 14.47
N ASP A 11 3.36 7.65 15.28
CA ASP A 11 3.60 8.84 16.12
C ASP A 11 4.12 10.01 15.29
N ILE A 12 3.19 10.86 14.87
CA ILE A 12 3.47 12.06 14.06
C ILE A 12 4.29 13.08 14.86
N SER A 13 4.03 13.23 16.15
CA SER A 13 4.76 14.17 17.01
C SER A 13 6.23 13.80 17.10
N LYS A 14 6.53 12.52 17.23
CA LYS A 14 7.89 11.99 17.20
C LYS A 14 8.58 12.26 15.85
N ILE A 15 7.87 12.09 14.72
CA ILE A 15 8.41 12.39 13.39
C ILE A 15 8.79 13.87 13.31
N LEU A 16 7.87 14.77 13.65
CA LEU A 16 8.08 16.21 13.62
C LEU A 16 9.26 16.63 14.53
N ASN A 17 9.33 16.08 15.74
CA ASN A 17 10.42 16.35 16.68
C ASN A 17 11.79 15.92 16.12
N ILE A 18 11.85 14.74 15.48
CA ILE A 18 13.08 14.26 14.84
C ILE A 18 13.51 15.19 13.70
N ILE A 19 12.58 15.63 12.84
CA ILE A 19 12.86 16.53 11.72
C ILE A 19 13.37 17.88 12.23
N ARG A 20 12.78 18.40 13.31
CA ARG A 20 13.17 19.69 13.90
C ARG A 20 14.53 19.66 14.59
N LYS A 21 14.84 18.58 15.30
CA LYS A 21 16.05 18.48 16.16
C LYS A 21 17.27 17.92 15.45
N LYS A 22 17.09 17.20 14.33
CA LYS A 22 18.20 16.54 13.64
C LYS A 22 18.43 17.13 12.26
N LYS A 23 19.68 17.13 11.79
CA LYS A 23 20.02 17.43 10.39
C LYS A 23 19.68 16.20 9.56
N ILE A 24 18.59 16.28 8.78
CA ILE A 24 18.10 15.20 7.94
C ILE A 24 18.13 15.66 6.49
N ALA A 25 18.77 14.89 5.61
CA ALA A 25 18.80 15.17 4.19
C ALA A 25 17.51 14.75 3.50
N LEU A 26 16.96 13.59 3.86
CA LEU A 26 15.82 12.98 3.19
C LEU A 26 14.88 12.31 4.19
N VAL A 27 13.57 12.60 4.08
CA VAL A 27 12.47 11.87 4.72
C VAL A 27 11.74 11.07 3.66
N ILE A 28 11.45 9.80 3.93
CA ILE A 28 10.67 8.93 3.03
C ILE A 28 9.45 8.40 3.79
N ILE A 29 8.26 8.60 3.21
CA ILE A 29 6.99 8.15 3.79
C ILE A 29 6.17 7.46 2.69
N ALA A 30 5.80 6.20 2.90
CA ALA A 30 4.81 5.53 2.07
C ALA A 30 3.39 5.87 2.55
N ASN A 31 2.54 6.39 1.65
CA ASN A 31 1.16 6.77 1.97
C ASN A 31 0.20 6.46 0.80
N PRO A 32 -0.57 5.37 0.85
CA PRO A 32 -0.70 4.37 1.93
C PRO A 32 0.57 3.57 2.22
N ASN A 33 0.75 3.25 3.51
CA ASN A 33 1.91 2.49 3.94
C ASN A 33 1.82 1.00 3.55
N SER A 34 2.95 0.39 3.27
CA SER A 34 3.10 -1.05 3.12
C SER A 34 4.11 -1.55 4.17
N PRO A 35 3.74 -2.60 4.95
CA PRO A 35 2.61 -3.50 4.77
C PRO A 35 1.37 -3.20 5.61
N THR A 36 1.30 -2.11 6.37
CA THR A 36 0.17 -1.85 7.28
C THR A 36 -1.14 -1.50 6.55
N GLY A 37 -1.06 -0.86 5.38
CA GLY A 37 -2.22 -0.37 4.63
C GLY A 37 -2.83 0.91 5.20
N THR A 38 -2.20 1.50 6.22
CA THR A 38 -2.64 2.73 6.87
C THR A 38 -2.32 3.96 6.02
N VAL A 39 -3.04 5.04 6.26
CA VAL A 39 -2.76 6.37 5.68
C VAL A 39 -2.55 7.39 6.79
N ILE A 40 -1.70 8.35 6.53
CA ILE A 40 -1.57 9.55 7.35
C ILE A 40 -2.65 10.53 6.90
N GLU A 41 -3.39 11.09 7.85
CA GLU A 41 -4.37 12.14 7.59
C GLU A 41 -3.74 13.31 6.86
N GLU A 42 -4.45 13.89 5.88
CA GLU A 42 -3.90 14.92 4.99
C GLU A 42 -3.31 16.11 5.74
N LYS A 43 -4.00 16.62 6.77
CA LYS A 43 -3.51 17.75 7.59
C LYS A 43 -2.17 17.42 8.27
N LYS A 44 -2.05 16.21 8.81
CA LYS A 44 -0.80 15.74 9.45
C LYS A 44 0.33 15.57 8.44
N LEU A 45 0.00 15.06 7.25
CA LEU A 45 0.98 14.89 6.18
C LEU A 45 1.49 16.24 5.66
N ILE A 46 0.60 17.23 5.48
CA ILE A 46 0.96 18.60 5.11
C ILE A 46 1.89 19.22 6.17
N ASN A 47 1.61 19.01 7.46
CA ASN A 47 2.46 19.51 8.54
C ASN A 47 3.88 18.90 8.48
N ILE A 48 4.00 17.61 8.18
CA ILE A 48 5.31 16.97 7.99
C ILE A 48 6.04 17.59 6.78
N ILE A 49 5.34 17.78 5.65
CA ILE A 49 5.91 18.35 4.42
C ILE A 49 6.39 19.78 4.67
N SER A 50 5.59 20.63 5.34
CA SER A 50 5.98 22.01 5.65
C SER A 50 7.18 22.06 6.61
N THR A 51 7.18 21.21 7.65
CA THR A 51 8.32 21.12 8.57
C THR A 51 9.60 20.68 7.85
N CYS A 52 9.50 19.75 6.91
CA CYS A 52 10.65 19.38 6.05
C CYS A 52 11.12 20.58 5.20
N TYR A 53 10.19 21.36 4.66
CA TYR A 53 10.53 22.53 3.85
C TYR A 53 11.27 23.60 4.67
N GLU A 54 10.75 23.95 5.86
CA GLU A 54 11.38 24.86 6.81
C GLU A 54 12.79 24.44 7.21
N ARG A 55 13.01 23.13 7.32
CA ARG A 55 14.30 22.52 7.70
C ARG A 55 15.22 22.22 6.51
N LYS A 56 14.88 22.64 5.29
CA LYS A 56 15.62 22.36 4.06
C LYS A 56 15.88 20.87 3.83
N THR A 57 14.95 20.04 4.30
CA THR A 57 14.96 18.57 4.16
C THR A 57 14.14 18.18 2.93
N THR A 58 14.68 17.34 2.06
CA THR A 58 13.90 16.74 0.98
C THR A 58 12.92 15.72 1.55
N ILE A 59 11.69 15.67 1.00
CA ILE A 59 10.71 14.67 1.40
C ILE A 59 10.16 13.93 0.19
N LEU A 60 10.17 12.60 0.26
CA LEU A 60 9.55 11.71 -0.71
C LEU A 60 8.30 11.06 -0.11
N ILE A 61 7.17 11.28 -0.75
CA ILE A 61 5.92 10.58 -0.45
C ILE A 61 5.71 9.51 -1.51
N ASP A 62 5.74 8.25 -1.08
CA ASP A 62 5.50 7.12 -1.96
C ASP A 62 4.00 6.81 -2.04
N GLU A 63 3.40 7.15 -3.17
CA GLU A 63 1.99 6.92 -3.50
C GLU A 63 1.81 5.66 -4.38
N ALA A 64 2.55 4.58 -4.11
CA ALA A 64 2.48 3.34 -4.90
C ALA A 64 1.07 2.75 -4.97
N TYR A 65 0.19 3.06 -4.03
CA TYR A 65 -1.20 2.60 -4.00
C TYR A 65 -2.21 3.65 -4.49
N TYR A 66 -1.73 4.71 -5.16
CA TYR A 66 -2.62 5.66 -5.85
C TYR A 66 -3.53 4.90 -6.85
N GLY A 67 -4.80 5.28 -6.87
CA GLY A 67 -5.84 4.56 -7.60
C GLY A 67 -6.71 3.69 -6.67
N PHE A 68 -6.13 2.97 -5.71
CA PHE A 68 -6.86 2.31 -4.61
C PHE A 68 -7.15 3.29 -3.48
N SER A 69 -6.19 4.15 -3.15
CA SER A 69 -6.38 5.33 -2.32
C SER A 69 -6.51 6.56 -3.20
N LYS A 70 -7.45 7.45 -2.84
CA LYS A 70 -7.60 8.75 -3.50
C LYS A 70 -6.72 9.84 -2.86
N ASN A 71 -6.05 9.53 -1.77
CA ASN A 71 -5.18 10.47 -1.07
C ASN A 71 -3.93 10.74 -1.91
N THR A 72 -3.69 12.00 -2.25
CA THR A 72 -2.51 12.43 -2.99
C THR A 72 -2.06 13.81 -2.57
N VAL A 73 -0.75 13.99 -2.48
CA VAL A 73 -0.13 15.28 -2.20
C VAL A 73 0.50 15.92 -3.44
N ILE A 74 0.28 15.35 -4.62
CA ILE A 74 0.90 15.82 -5.88
C ILE A 74 0.63 17.32 -6.15
N ARG A 75 -0.54 17.83 -5.75
CA ARG A 75 -0.89 19.26 -5.90
C ARG A 75 0.02 20.19 -5.08
N LEU A 76 0.62 19.66 -4.02
CA LEU A 76 1.47 20.45 -3.11
C LEU A 76 2.88 20.68 -3.66
N ILE A 77 3.28 20.03 -4.74
CA ILE A 77 4.60 20.20 -5.39
C ILE A 77 4.82 21.68 -5.82
N LYS A 78 3.75 22.37 -6.24
CA LYS A 78 3.83 23.79 -6.58
C LYS A 78 4.18 24.68 -5.37
N ARG A 79 3.76 24.28 -4.17
CA ARG A 79 3.98 25.01 -2.91
C ARG A 79 5.27 24.59 -2.21
N PHE A 80 5.65 23.33 -2.32
CA PHE A 80 6.79 22.75 -1.60
C PHE A 80 7.82 22.17 -2.59
N PRO A 81 8.81 22.96 -3.02
CA PRO A 81 9.79 22.57 -4.04
C PRO A 81 10.72 21.41 -3.58
N ASN A 82 10.75 21.09 -2.29
CA ASN A 82 11.47 19.96 -1.71
C ASN A 82 10.68 18.65 -1.72
N LEU A 83 9.43 18.67 -2.22
CA LEU A 83 8.55 17.50 -2.26
C LEU A 83 8.77 16.68 -3.52
N ILE A 84 8.92 15.36 -3.34
CA ILE A 84 8.92 14.36 -4.38
C ILE A 84 7.72 13.43 -4.13
N VAL A 85 6.97 13.12 -5.17
CA VAL A 85 5.91 12.09 -5.13
C VAL A 85 6.30 10.95 -6.06
N SER A 86 6.38 9.72 -5.54
CA SER A 86 6.61 8.53 -6.37
C SER A 86 5.31 7.79 -6.65
N ARG A 87 5.19 7.25 -7.87
CA ARG A 87 4.09 6.37 -8.31
C ARG A 87 4.61 5.22 -9.14
N THR A 88 3.85 4.15 -9.21
CA THR A 88 4.25 2.93 -9.91
C THR A 88 3.15 2.42 -10.84
N PHE A 89 3.55 1.80 -11.93
CA PHE A 89 2.66 1.03 -12.80
C PHE A 89 2.41 -0.40 -12.27
N SER A 90 3.10 -0.81 -11.22
CA SER A 90 3.05 -2.17 -10.67
C SER A 90 1.74 -2.52 -9.96
N LYS A 91 0.93 -1.54 -9.53
CA LYS A 91 -0.26 -1.75 -8.70
C LYS A 91 -1.56 -1.50 -9.46
N ALA A 92 -2.04 -0.27 -9.47
CA ALA A 92 -3.31 0.11 -10.12
C ALA A 92 -3.32 -0.15 -11.62
N TYR A 93 -2.17 -0.07 -12.27
CA TYR A 93 -2.03 -0.29 -13.72
C TYR A 93 -1.75 -1.76 -14.09
N GLY A 94 -1.53 -2.66 -13.13
CA GLY A 94 -1.35 -4.09 -13.38
C GLY A 94 -0.01 -4.50 -14.01
N LEU A 95 0.96 -3.60 -14.15
CA LEU A 95 2.24 -3.83 -14.84
C LEU A 95 3.40 -4.16 -13.87
N ALA A 96 3.15 -5.00 -12.88
CA ALA A 96 4.16 -5.34 -11.87
C ALA A 96 5.44 -5.95 -12.47
N GLY A 97 5.33 -6.77 -13.50
CA GLY A 97 6.45 -7.40 -14.20
C GLY A 97 7.29 -6.43 -15.03
N CYS A 98 6.73 -5.30 -15.44
CA CYS A 98 7.44 -4.31 -16.27
C CYS A 98 8.42 -3.44 -15.49
N ARG A 99 8.36 -3.40 -14.17
CA ARG A 99 9.27 -2.64 -13.28
C ARG A 99 9.36 -1.14 -13.60
N VAL A 100 8.24 -0.50 -13.95
CA VAL A 100 8.16 0.92 -14.30
C VAL A 100 7.46 1.72 -13.21
N GLY A 101 7.97 2.89 -12.92
CA GLY A 101 7.41 3.90 -12.05
C GLY A 101 7.88 5.29 -12.49
N PHE A 102 7.44 6.32 -11.77
CA PHE A 102 7.83 7.70 -12.06
C PHE A 102 7.87 8.54 -10.79
N LEU A 103 8.66 9.60 -10.85
CA LEU A 103 8.71 10.63 -9.83
C LEU A 103 8.10 11.93 -10.38
N VAL A 104 7.42 12.66 -9.52
CA VAL A 104 6.92 14.01 -9.81
C VAL A 104 7.46 14.95 -8.73
N SER A 105 8.06 16.04 -9.14
CA SER A 105 8.59 17.06 -8.24
C SER A 105 8.65 18.43 -8.93
N ASN A 106 9.13 19.44 -8.22
CA ASN A 106 9.47 20.74 -8.80
C ASN A 106 10.50 20.54 -9.95
N PRO A 107 10.42 21.31 -11.07
CA PRO A 107 11.31 21.14 -12.23
C PRO A 107 12.80 21.14 -11.90
N THR A 108 13.26 22.04 -11.02
CA THR A 108 14.67 22.12 -10.60
C THR A 108 15.13 20.83 -9.89
N LEU A 109 14.29 20.27 -9.00
CA LEU A 109 14.58 19.03 -8.30
C LEU A 109 14.48 17.83 -9.26
N ALA A 110 13.48 17.84 -10.15
CA ALA A 110 13.33 16.81 -11.19
C ALA A 110 14.56 16.71 -12.09
N LEU A 111 15.12 17.86 -12.52
CA LEU A 111 16.33 17.87 -13.33
C LEU A 111 17.55 17.30 -12.60
N LYS A 112 17.71 17.64 -11.30
CA LYS A 112 18.78 17.06 -10.47
C LYS A 112 18.64 15.54 -10.35
N LEU A 113 17.42 15.04 -10.12
CA LEU A 113 17.15 13.60 -10.05
C LEU A 113 17.40 12.93 -11.41
N TYR A 114 17.01 13.58 -12.50
CA TYR A 114 17.26 13.08 -13.86
C TYR A 114 18.75 12.89 -14.13
N ASN A 115 19.61 13.82 -13.73
CA ASN A 115 21.06 13.75 -13.93
C ASN A 115 21.75 12.67 -13.08
N LEU A 116 21.06 12.17 -12.03
CA LEU A 116 21.57 11.11 -11.16
C LEU A 116 21.09 9.70 -11.56
N ARG A 117 20.28 9.59 -12.63
CA ARG A 117 19.77 8.30 -13.08
C ARG A 117 20.89 7.39 -13.58
N PRO A 118 20.84 6.09 -13.25
CA PRO A 118 21.69 5.10 -13.90
C PRO A 118 21.40 5.02 -15.41
N MET A 119 22.39 4.68 -16.20
CA MET A 119 22.15 4.29 -17.58
C MET A 119 21.28 3.03 -17.62
N TYR A 120 20.33 2.98 -18.57
CA TYR A 120 19.48 1.81 -18.80
C TYR A 120 18.57 1.43 -17.59
N GLU A 121 18.18 2.40 -16.77
CA GLU A 121 17.37 2.18 -15.56
C GLU A 121 15.98 1.56 -15.83
N VAL A 122 15.39 1.86 -16.99
CA VAL A 122 14.05 1.39 -17.36
C VAL A 122 14.09 0.67 -18.69
N ASN A 123 13.53 -0.54 -18.72
CA ASN A 123 13.47 -1.33 -19.95
C ASN A 123 12.43 -0.75 -20.95
N SER A 124 12.76 -0.79 -22.24
CA SER A 124 11.95 -0.19 -23.31
C SER A 124 10.55 -0.83 -23.41
N ILE A 125 10.43 -2.15 -23.23
CA ILE A 125 9.15 -2.86 -23.27
C ILE A 125 8.23 -2.34 -22.16
N GLY A 126 8.77 -2.15 -20.96
CA GLY A 126 8.02 -1.59 -19.83
C GLY A 126 7.55 -0.17 -20.10
N VAL A 127 8.37 0.67 -20.72
CA VAL A 127 8.00 2.04 -21.11
C VAL A 127 6.89 2.02 -22.17
N MET A 128 6.99 1.17 -23.19
CA MET A 128 5.94 1.00 -24.21
C MET A 128 4.61 0.56 -23.57
N ALA A 129 4.63 -0.45 -22.71
CA ALA A 129 3.45 -0.92 -22.00
C ALA A 129 2.83 0.18 -21.11
N ALA A 130 3.67 0.96 -20.40
CA ALA A 130 3.21 2.08 -19.59
C ALA A 130 2.55 3.18 -20.44
N ASN A 131 3.13 3.54 -21.58
CA ASN A 131 2.57 4.52 -22.51
C ASN A 131 1.22 4.07 -23.07
N GLU A 132 1.07 2.79 -23.39
CA GLU A 132 -0.19 2.28 -23.90
C GLU A 132 -1.28 2.22 -22.82
N ILE A 133 -0.98 1.77 -21.60
CA ILE A 133 -1.98 1.67 -20.54
C ILE A 133 -2.45 3.05 -20.05
N ILE A 134 -1.60 4.08 -20.07
CA ILE A 134 -1.99 5.45 -19.74
C ILE A 134 -3.10 5.95 -20.66
N LYS A 135 -3.06 5.62 -21.94
CA LYS A 135 -4.09 5.99 -22.93
C LYS A 135 -5.41 5.26 -22.70
N LYS A 136 -5.40 4.14 -21.98
CA LYS A 136 -6.55 3.24 -21.75
C LYS A 136 -7.08 3.31 -20.32
N GLN A 137 -7.36 4.52 -19.83
CA GLN A 137 -7.81 4.75 -18.44
C GLN A 137 -9.07 3.96 -18.06
N SER A 138 -9.97 3.67 -19.02
CA SER A 138 -11.16 2.86 -18.76
C SER A 138 -10.82 1.44 -18.30
N ILE A 139 -9.75 0.83 -18.84
CA ILE A 139 -9.26 -0.50 -18.43
C ILE A 139 -8.74 -0.42 -16.99
N VAL A 140 -7.94 0.59 -16.68
CA VAL A 140 -7.39 0.81 -15.32
C VAL A 140 -8.50 1.00 -14.31
N GLN A 141 -9.48 1.85 -14.62
CA GLN A 141 -10.62 2.11 -13.73
C GLN A 141 -11.48 0.85 -13.52
N LYS A 142 -11.73 0.07 -14.58
CA LYS A 142 -12.43 -1.21 -14.46
C LYS A 142 -11.68 -2.17 -13.54
N TYR A 143 -10.37 -2.32 -13.73
CA TYR A 143 -9.51 -3.18 -12.90
C TYR A 143 -9.58 -2.78 -11.42
N ILE A 144 -9.42 -1.50 -11.10
CA ILE A 144 -9.53 -0.99 -9.73
C ILE A 144 -10.92 -1.26 -9.16
N LYS A 145 -11.98 -0.95 -9.91
CA LYS A 145 -13.38 -1.15 -9.50
C LYS A 145 -13.69 -2.61 -9.18
N ASP A 146 -13.18 -3.55 -9.98
CA ASP A 146 -13.41 -4.98 -9.77
C ASP A 146 -12.70 -5.48 -8.51
N GLN A 147 -11.50 -4.98 -8.20
CA GLN A 147 -10.81 -5.29 -6.96
C GLN A 147 -11.50 -4.69 -5.73
N ILE A 148 -11.99 -3.45 -5.82
CA ILE A 148 -12.77 -2.81 -4.74
C ILE A 148 -14.06 -3.57 -4.48
N LYS A 149 -14.77 -4.05 -5.52
CA LYS A 149 -15.94 -4.91 -5.37
C LYS A 149 -15.57 -6.22 -4.65
N GLY A 150 -14.45 -6.83 -5.02
CA GLY A 150 -13.95 -8.03 -4.34
C GLY A 150 -13.64 -7.79 -2.87
N LYS A 151 -13.01 -6.64 -2.55
CA LYS A 151 -12.77 -6.21 -1.16
C LYS A 151 -14.07 -6.08 -0.38
N SER A 152 -15.04 -5.37 -0.92
CA SER A 152 -16.35 -5.16 -0.26
C SER A 152 -17.07 -6.48 -0.01
N PHE A 153 -17.06 -7.39 -0.99
CA PHE A 153 -17.60 -8.74 -0.81
C PHE A 153 -16.90 -9.47 0.36
N LEU A 154 -15.57 -9.48 0.38
CA LEU A 154 -14.81 -10.17 1.41
C LEU A 154 -15.09 -9.59 2.80
N ILE A 155 -15.06 -8.26 2.96
CA ILE A 155 -15.35 -7.57 4.21
C ILE A 155 -16.76 -7.91 4.72
N THR A 156 -17.78 -7.90 3.85
CA THR A 156 -19.15 -8.27 4.20
C THR A 156 -19.19 -9.69 4.77
N LYS A 157 -18.47 -10.62 4.16
CA LYS A 157 -18.40 -12.01 4.65
C LYS A 157 -17.65 -12.13 5.97
N LEU A 158 -16.50 -11.44 6.11
CA LEU A 158 -15.74 -11.44 7.36
C LEU A 158 -16.55 -10.89 8.52
N LYS A 159 -17.26 -9.77 8.30
CA LYS A 159 -18.19 -9.18 9.30
C LYS A 159 -19.31 -10.16 9.71
N LYS A 160 -19.98 -10.79 8.72
CA LYS A 160 -21.05 -11.76 8.97
C LYS A 160 -20.61 -12.89 9.89
N TYR A 161 -19.38 -13.36 9.75
CA TYR A 161 -18.84 -14.46 10.55
C TYR A 161 -17.95 -13.98 11.72
N ARG A 162 -17.96 -12.69 12.04
CA ARG A 162 -17.17 -12.05 13.11
C ARG A 162 -15.68 -12.38 13.06
N ILE A 163 -15.13 -12.63 11.84
CA ILE A 163 -13.70 -12.90 11.64
C ILE A 163 -12.96 -11.57 11.71
N PRO A 164 -11.97 -11.41 12.61
CA PRO A 164 -11.24 -10.17 12.74
C PRO A 164 -10.38 -9.91 11.50
N TYR A 165 -10.41 -8.68 11.03
CA TYR A 165 -9.62 -8.20 9.90
C TYR A 165 -9.19 -6.75 10.13
N LEU A 166 -8.15 -6.33 9.43
CA LEU A 166 -7.72 -4.93 9.36
C LEU A 166 -7.93 -4.45 7.94
N ASP A 167 -8.72 -3.41 7.80
CA ASP A 167 -8.93 -2.75 6.51
C ASP A 167 -7.67 -2.00 6.08
N SER A 168 -7.57 -1.72 4.80
CA SER A 168 -6.40 -1.10 4.20
C SER A 168 -6.80 -0.14 3.09
N HIS A 169 -6.06 0.94 2.96
CA HIS A 169 -6.18 1.88 1.84
C HIS A 169 -5.36 1.46 0.60
N ALA A 170 -4.69 0.31 0.68
CA ALA A 170 -3.94 -0.29 -0.42
C ALA A 170 -4.74 -1.40 -1.12
N ASN A 171 -4.12 -2.11 -2.05
CA ASN A 171 -4.74 -3.24 -2.76
C ASN A 171 -4.62 -4.57 -2.01
N PHE A 172 -4.74 -4.55 -0.70
CA PHE A 172 -4.73 -5.75 0.15
C PHE A 172 -5.57 -5.52 1.40
N ILE A 173 -5.83 -6.60 2.15
CA ILE A 173 -6.49 -6.63 3.46
C ILE A 173 -5.73 -7.62 4.35
N HIS A 174 -5.80 -7.45 5.67
CA HIS A 174 -5.24 -8.41 6.62
C HIS A 174 -6.36 -9.17 7.31
N ILE A 175 -6.27 -10.50 7.33
CA ILE A 175 -7.22 -11.38 8.04
C ILE A 175 -6.47 -12.06 9.18
N ASN A 176 -7.05 -12.03 10.37
CA ASN A 176 -6.50 -12.70 11.54
C ASN A 176 -6.83 -14.20 11.48
N PHE A 177 -5.81 -15.03 11.45
CA PHE A 177 -5.93 -16.49 11.48
C PHE A 177 -5.57 -17.09 12.85
N PHE A 178 -5.30 -16.24 13.84
CA PHE A 178 -4.91 -16.66 15.18
C PHE A 178 -3.75 -17.67 15.13
N LYS A 179 -3.77 -18.70 15.98
CA LYS A 179 -2.78 -19.78 15.98
C LYS A 179 -2.79 -20.64 14.71
N LYS A 180 -3.81 -20.49 13.83
CA LYS A 180 -3.98 -21.30 12.60
C LYS A 180 -3.33 -20.69 11.36
N LYS A 181 -2.55 -19.62 11.51
CA LYS A 181 -1.89 -18.92 10.39
C LYS A 181 -1.11 -19.88 9.48
N LYS A 182 -0.21 -20.72 10.05
CA LYS A 182 0.57 -21.69 9.27
C LYS A 182 -0.30 -22.72 8.53
N LEU A 183 -1.40 -23.16 9.16
CA LEU A 183 -2.36 -24.05 8.52
C LEU A 183 -3.07 -23.35 7.35
N ALA A 184 -3.47 -22.11 7.55
CA ALA A 184 -4.10 -21.31 6.50
C ALA A 184 -3.16 -21.13 5.30
N GLU A 185 -1.90 -20.77 5.52
CA GLU A 185 -0.88 -20.66 4.46
C GLU A 185 -0.80 -21.91 3.60
N LYS A 186 -0.64 -23.08 4.24
CA LYS A 186 -0.58 -24.37 3.54
C LYS A 186 -1.86 -24.67 2.74
N ILE A 187 -3.04 -24.34 3.27
CA ILE A 187 -4.30 -24.60 2.57
C ILE A 187 -4.48 -23.64 1.39
N PHE A 188 -4.11 -22.36 1.54
CA PHE A 188 -4.12 -21.41 0.43
C PHE A 188 -3.20 -21.86 -0.70
N GLU A 189 -1.96 -22.26 -0.38
CA GLU A 189 -0.98 -22.75 -1.35
C GLU A 189 -1.47 -23.99 -2.10
N LYS A 190 -2.05 -24.98 -1.39
CA LYS A 190 -2.67 -26.17 -2.02
C LYS A 190 -3.83 -25.84 -2.96
N ASN A 191 -4.42 -24.67 -2.84
CA ASN A 191 -5.47 -24.18 -3.74
C ASN A 191 -4.95 -23.16 -4.76
N ASN A 192 -3.65 -23.13 -5.02
CA ASN A 192 -2.96 -22.23 -5.95
C ASN A 192 -3.21 -20.72 -5.64
N LEU A 193 -3.41 -20.38 -4.36
CA LEU A 193 -3.55 -19.03 -3.89
C LEU A 193 -2.33 -18.65 -3.04
N LEU A 194 -1.36 -17.97 -3.64
CA LEU A 194 -0.19 -17.49 -2.93
C LEU A 194 -0.56 -16.26 -2.11
N ILE A 195 -0.38 -16.35 -0.80
CA ILE A 195 -0.64 -15.27 0.16
C ILE A 195 0.64 -14.91 0.90
N ARG A 196 0.68 -13.73 1.50
CA ARG A 196 1.86 -13.27 2.23
C ARG A 196 1.62 -13.30 3.73
N GLY A 197 2.33 -14.22 4.40
CA GLY A 197 2.54 -14.25 5.84
C GLY A 197 3.89 -13.67 6.26
N GLY A 198 4.28 -13.89 7.52
CA GLY A 198 5.61 -13.52 8.01
C GLY A 198 5.87 -12.00 8.04
N LEU A 199 4.82 -11.20 8.24
CA LEU A 199 4.95 -9.77 8.44
C LEU A 199 5.53 -9.56 9.85
N ASN A 200 6.85 -9.34 9.96
CA ASN A 200 7.53 -9.07 11.22
C ASN A 200 7.22 -7.65 11.72
N ILE A 201 5.93 -7.39 11.99
CA ILE A 201 5.42 -6.12 12.49
C ILE A 201 4.58 -6.41 13.71
N SER A 202 4.86 -5.72 14.80
CA SER A 202 4.08 -5.78 16.03
C SER A 202 2.60 -5.52 15.75
N GLY A 203 1.73 -6.41 16.23
CA GLY A 203 0.29 -6.36 16.00
C GLY A 203 -0.19 -7.10 14.74
N LEU A 204 0.72 -7.61 13.88
CA LEU A 204 0.36 -8.36 12.66
C LEU A 204 0.82 -9.84 12.70
N GLU A 205 1.26 -10.34 13.83
CA GLU A 205 1.87 -11.68 13.96
C GLU A 205 0.92 -12.80 13.50
N ASN A 206 -0.36 -12.68 13.82
CA ASN A 206 -1.40 -13.67 13.50
C ASN A 206 -2.15 -13.38 12.20
N TYR A 207 -1.76 -12.33 11.49
CA TYR A 207 -2.45 -11.90 10.27
C TYR A 207 -1.76 -12.44 9.02
N LEU A 208 -2.58 -12.71 8.02
CA LEU A 208 -2.14 -12.93 6.64
C LEU A 208 -2.60 -11.76 5.78
N ARG A 209 -1.70 -11.26 4.94
CA ARG A 209 -2.00 -10.21 3.97
C ARG A 209 -2.52 -10.83 2.69
N ILE A 210 -3.77 -10.53 2.37
CA ILE A 210 -4.47 -10.99 1.18
C ILE A 210 -4.53 -9.86 0.16
N SER A 211 -3.93 -10.04 -1.00
CA SER A 211 -4.07 -9.08 -2.10
C SER A 211 -5.51 -9.07 -2.61
N LEU A 212 -6.01 -7.89 -2.97
CA LEU A 212 -7.35 -7.76 -3.54
C LEU A 212 -7.40 -8.39 -4.94
N ALA A 213 -8.56 -8.95 -5.27
CA ALA A 213 -8.86 -9.52 -6.55
C ALA A 213 -10.37 -9.39 -6.84
N PRO A 214 -10.83 -9.65 -8.08
CA PRO A 214 -12.26 -9.67 -8.39
C PRO A 214 -13.05 -10.63 -7.51
N VAL A 215 -14.36 -10.40 -7.40
CA VAL A 215 -15.28 -11.15 -6.51
C VAL A 215 -15.14 -12.67 -6.68
N LYS A 216 -14.92 -13.17 -7.90
CA LYS A 216 -14.73 -14.62 -8.17
C LYS A 216 -13.60 -15.19 -7.31
N ILE A 217 -12.45 -14.56 -7.30
CA ILE A 217 -11.27 -14.99 -6.50
C ILE A 217 -11.51 -14.76 -5.00
N MET A 218 -12.12 -13.64 -4.63
CA MET A 218 -12.44 -13.37 -3.21
C MET A 218 -13.45 -14.35 -2.62
N LYS A 219 -14.32 -14.98 -3.43
CA LYS A 219 -15.17 -16.11 -3.01
C LYS A 219 -14.33 -17.32 -2.59
N GLU A 220 -13.30 -17.66 -3.36
CA GLU A 220 -12.39 -18.79 -3.02
C GLU A 220 -11.57 -18.46 -1.77
N VAL A 221 -11.02 -17.24 -1.68
CA VAL A 221 -10.35 -16.77 -0.46
C VAL A 221 -11.25 -16.92 0.77
N PHE A 222 -12.51 -16.49 0.68
CA PHE A 222 -13.45 -16.61 1.79
C PHE A 222 -13.79 -18.06 2.11
N LYS A 223 -13.98 -18.93 1.10
CA LYS A 223 -14.26 -20.36 1.29
C LYS A 223 -13.16 -21.04 2.11
N ILE A 224 -11.89 -20.78 1.79
CA ILE A 224 -10.73 -21.28 2.53
C ILE A 224 -10.71 -20.69 3.94
N THR A 225 -10.86 -19.36 4.06
CA THR A 225 -10.90 -18.68 5.36
C THR A 225 -11.96 -19.28 6.27
N LYS A 226 -13.17 -19.50 5.75
CA LYS A 226 -14.27 -20.15 6.48
C LYS A 226 -13.92 -21.56 6.92
N LYS A 227 -13.36 -22.38 6.02
CA LYS A 227 -12.92 -23.77 6.33
C LYS A 227 -11.92 -23.81 7.48
N VAL A 228 -10.98 -22.88 7.53
CA VAL A 228 -9.94 -22.81 8.56
C VAL A 228 -10.51 -22.30 9.89
N LEU A 229 -11.33 -21.25 9.86
CA LEU A 229 -11.67 -20.47 11.05
C LEU A 229 -13.05 -20.80 11.63
N ILE A 230 -13.97 -21.39 10.87
CA ILE A 230 -15.37 -21.55 11.34
C ILE A 230 -15.66 -23.02 11.62
N LYS A 231 -16.26 -23.30 12.79
CA LYS A 231 -16.78 -24.62 13.19
C LYS A 231 -18.10 -24.90 12.45
N LYS A 232 -18.59 -26.16 12.51
CA LYS A 232 -19.90 -26.55 11.93
C LYS A 232 -21.07 -25.75 12.51
N ASN A 233 -21.01 -25.43 13.80
CA ASN A 233 -22.01 -24.61 14.51
C ASN A 233 -21.90 -23.10 14.23
N GLY A 234 -20.99 -22.65 13.39
CA GLY A 234 -20.82 -21.23 13.03
C GLY A 234 -19.83 -20.43 13.90
N ASP A 235 -19.32 -21.00 14.98
CA ASP A 235 -18.35 -20.35 15.86
C ASP A 235 -16.95 -20.27 15.28
N ILE A 236 -16.16 -19.29 15.75
CA ILE A 236 -14.75 -19.18 15.35
C ILE A 236 -13.95 -20.27 16.07
N LYS A 237 -13.09 -20.94 15.31
CA LYS A 237 -12.09 -21.86 15.82
C LYS A 237 -10.85 -21.03 16.23
N ILE A 238 -10.76 -20.62 17.48
CA ILE A 238 -9.57 -19.93 18.03
C ILE A 238 -8.42 -20.93 18.22
#